data_3a54beffba1bc6d8de82bedfdcc8a1e0
#
_entry.id   3a54beffba1bc6d8de82bedfdcc8a1e0
#
_cell.length_a   1.000
_cell.length_b   1.000
_cell.length_c   1.000
_cell.angle_alpha   90.00
_cell.angle_beta   90.00
_cell.angle_gamma   90.00
#
_symmetry.space_group_name_H-M   'P 1'
#
loop_
_entity.id
_entity.type
_entity.pdbx_description
1 polymer ?
#
loop_
_entity_poly.entity_id
_entity_poly.type
_entity_poly.pdbx_seq_one_letter_code
_entity_poly.pdbx_strand_id
1 'polypeptide(L)'
;MSVRISSRADITLDAVRRVAWEGEGVDLAPEALHRMDEMHASFMALVAARLAEDPGALIYGTTTAPGDGAAVALTPEAQARRPTRLWTAHTFGEPLPDRVVRAIVLARLANFVEGNAAVRSEVASAVAGLLDAPLPTVPAEGNGGSGEILALGRLFYDLSARMDLKPKERMALINGSPCAAALVADIALAGRARLALAEGVFALAVEAARAPLEAYSEDLDGLWDDEHETAALRALRTLLDGGAPVRQAHQGAVSFRILPRVLGQVRRVQTEAEHAAEVSLRSVTDNPVYVLPDDDRPLGTVISTGGYHNARAPAAMDGMGIVWADLCQIAQRLTDKLLQHPSTAGLLARDEWTMKPLHMVATGWAEEARAYAGPTLLSLGGFGQNDVPSMGFLAWRRAEATGRCLDAALAIVAALGAQALHAAGQDPPPALAALVEEIRAAFPPVDGVRPLGPDGNALTAAFGRRVFTGPVAAASA
;
A
#
# COMPACT_ATOMS: atom_id res chain seq x y z
N MET A 1 -1.91 9.73 20.68
CA MET A 1 -3.37 9.39 20.54
C MET A 1 -3.47 7.92 20.16
N SER A 2 -4.65 7.29 20.30
CA SER A 2 -4.84 5.90 19.92
C SER A 2 -6.11 5.75 19.08
N VAL A 3 -6.11 4.77 18.18
CA VAL A 3 -7.29 4.36 17.40
C VAL A 3 -8.06 3.33 18.22
N ARG A 4 -9.33 3.62 18.52
CA ARG A 4 -10.19 2.69 19.24
C ARG A 4 -10.76 1.66 18.27
N ILE A 5 -10.66 0.38 18.63
CA ILE A 5 -11.14 -0.75 17.85
C ILE A 5 -12.16 -1.54 18.69
N SER A 6 -13.42 -1.52 18.27
CA SER A 6 -14.54 -2.28 18.85
C SER A 6 -15.00 -3.42 17.94
N SER A 7 -14.77 -3.28 16.64
CA SER A 7 -15.12 -4.26 15.62
C SER A 7 -14.15 -4.19 14.43
N ARG A 8 -14.21 -5.13 13.52
CA ARG A 8 -13.44 -5.09 12.26
C ARG A 8 -13.81 -3.91 11.36
N ALA A 9 -15.00 -3.32 11.55
CA ALA A 9 -15.43 -2.15 10.78
C ALA A 9 -14.59 -0.90 11.10
N ASP A 10 -13.94 -0.85 12.27
CA ASP A 10 -13.07 0.24 12.69
C ASP A 10 -11.69 0.18 12.02
N ILE A 11 -11.35 -0.95 11.38
CA ILE A 11 -10.06 -1.16 10.71
C ILE A 11 -10.20 -0.72 9.24
N THR A 12 -10.09 0.59 9.04
CA THR A 12 -10.24 1.29 7.77
C THR A 12 -8.87 1.74 7.22
N LEU A 13 -8.85 2.23 5.98
CA LEU A 13 -7.65 2.90 5.44
C LEU A 13 -7.20 4.09 6.28
N ASP A 14 -8.15 4.86 6.87
CA ASP A 14 -7.80 5.95 7.78
C ASP A 14 -7.16 5.42 9.08
N ALA A 15 -7.67 4.33 9.65
CA ALA A 15 -7.05 3.69 10.80
C ALA A 15 -5.62 3.20 10.47
N VAL A 16 -5.41 2.63 9.28
CA VAL A 16 -4.06 2.25 8.82
C VAL A 16 -3.16 3.47 8.71
N ARG A 17 -3.61 4.58 8.12
CA ARG A 17 -2.85 5.81 8.02
C ARG A 17 -2.41 6.32 9.41
N ARG A 18 -3.33 6.40 10.36
CA ARG A 18 -3.08 6.88 11.72
C ARG A 18 -2.13 5.97 12.51
N VAL A 19 -2.39 4.66 12.48
CA VAL A 19 -1.57 3.70 13.24
C VAL A 19 -0.21 3.46 12.57
N ALA A 20 -0.20 3.26 11.26
CA ALA A 20 0.99 2.82 10.53
C ALA A 20 1.89 3.98 10.10
N TRP A 21 1.32 5.08 9.60
CA TRP A 21 2.11 6.19 9.07
C TRP A 21 2.32 7.32 10.09
N GLU A 22 1.33 7.56 10.97
CA GLU A 22 1.42 8.62 11.99
C GLU A 22 1.84 8.11 13.37
N GLY A 23 1.98 6.77 13.53
CA GLY A 23 2.52 6.18 14.73
C GLY A 23 1.57 6.12 15.92
N GLU A 24 0.25 6.30 15.72
CA GLU A 24 -0.73 6.16 16.80
C GLU A 24 -0.78 4.72 17.35
N GLY A 25 -1.13 4.57 18.63
CA GLY A 25 -1.40 3.28 19.26
C GLY A 25 -2.80 2.75 18.91
N VAL A 26 -3.11 1.56 19.43
CA VAL A 26 -4.45 0.94 19.32
C VAL A 26 -5.03 0.71 20.72
N ASP A 27 -6.30 1.09 20.91
CA ASP A 27 -7.08 0.82 22.10
C ASP A 27 -8.21 -0.17 21.77
N LEU A 28 -8.14 -1.39 22.31
CA LEU A 28 -9.18 -2.40 22.14
C LEU A 28 -10.33 -2.11 23.11
N ALA A 29 -11.51 -1.92 22.56
CA ALA A 29 -12.71 -1.62 23.35
C ALA A 29 -13.05 -2.77 24.31
N PRO A 30 -13.53 -2.51 25.55
CA PRO A 30 -13.87 -3.54 26.52
C PRO A 30 -14.88 -4.56 25.98
N GLU A 31 -15.84 -4.14 25.18
CA GLU A 31 -16.82 -5.01 24.52
C GLU A 31 -16.20 -5.98 23.51
N ALA A 32 -15.11 -5.56 22.82
CA ALA A 32 -14.37 -6.45 21.92
C ALA A 32 -13.56 -7.48 22.72
N LEU A 33 -12.91 -7.05 23.82
CA LEU A 33 -12.15 -7.94 24.71
C LEU A 33 -13.08 -9.01 25.31
N HIS A 34 -14.24 -8.60 25.80
CA HIS A 34 -15.24 -9.51 26.36
C HIS A 34 -15.73 -10.53 25.33
N ARG A 35 -16.10 -10.06 24.13
CA ARG A 35 -16.53 -10.94 23.03
C ARG A 35 -15.46 -11.97 22.65
N MET A 36 -14.18 -11.58 22.59
CA MET A 36 -13.10 -12.52 22.32
C MET A 36 -13.01 -13.63 23.37
N ASP A 37 -13.11 -13.31 24.65
CA ASP A 37 -13.06 -14.29 25.75
C ASP A 37 -14.26 -15.22 25.74
N GLU A 38 -15.46 -14.69 25.50
CA GLU A 38 -16.69 -15.50 25.35
C GLU A 38 -16.56 -16.47 24.17
N MET A 39 -16.09 -16.00 23.01
CA MET A 39 -15.95 -16.81 21.80
C MET A 39 -14.82 -17.84 21.94
N HIS A 40 -13.73 -17.50 22.65
CA HIS A 40 -12.71 -18.49 23.00
C HIS A 40 -13.29 -19.59 23.90
N ALA A 41 -14.05 -19.25 24.94
CA ALA A 41 -14.68 -20.22 25.82
C ALA A 41 -15.68 -21.12 25.08
N SER A 42 -16.49 -20.54 24.19
CA SER A 42 -17.43 -21.27 23.33
C SER A 42 -16.70 -22.24 22.37
N PHE A 43 -15.60 -21.79 21.74
CA PHE A 43 -14.77 -22.66 20.91
C PHE A 43 -14.17 -23.83 21.70
N MET A 44 -13.69 -23.59 22.93
CA MET A 44 -13.16 -24.67 23.77
C MET A 44 -14.24 -25.66 24.18
N ALA A 45 -15.48 -25.22 24.42
CA ALA A 45 -16.64 -26.08 24.65
C ALA A 45 -16.96 -26.94 23.41
N LEU A 46 -16.92 -26.36 22.20
CA LEU A 46 -17.06 -27.10 20.93
C LEU A 46 -15.98 -28.19 20.80
N VAL A 47 -14.71 -27.86 21.06
CA VAL A 47 -13.61 -28.84 21.01
C VAL A 47 -13.85 -29.98 21.97
N ALA A 48 -14.24 -29.68 23.22
CA ALA A 48 -14.52 -30.68 24.24
C ALA A 48 -15.70 -31.58 23.85
N ALA A 49 -16.78 -31.03 23.33
CA ALA A 49 -17.94 -31.78 22.84
C ALA A 49 -17.56 -32.73 21.69
N ARG A 50 -16.82 -32.23 20.69
CA ARG A 50 -16.36 -33.03 19.55
C ARG A 50 -15.47 -34.20 19.98
N LEU A 51 -14.52 -33.95 20.92
CA LEU A 51 -13.65 -35.01 21.44
C LEU A 51 -14.37 -36.01 22.33
N ALA A 52 -15.48 -35.61 23.00
CA ALA A 52 -16.32 -36.52 23.74
C ALA A 52 -17.15 -37.45 22.84
N GLU A 53 -17.59 -36.95 21.67
CA GLU A 53 -18.28 -37.73 20.66
C GLU A 53 -17.33 -38.64 19.87
N ASP A 54 -16.18 -38.12 19.48
CA ASP A 54 -15.12 -38.80 18.74
C ASP A 54 -13.73 -38.38 19.24
N PRO A 55 -13.03 -39.23 20.00
CA PRO A 55 -11.66 -38.94 20.45
C PRO A 55 -10.66 -38.69 19.32
N GLY A 56 -10.99 -39.10 18.07
CA GLY A 56 -10.21 -38.86 16.88
C GLY A 56 -10.64 -37.60 16.09
N ALA A 57 -11.53 -36.76 16.62
CA ALA A 57 -12.05 -35.59 15.93
C ALA A 57 -10.95 -34.65 15.43
N LEU A 58 -10.99 -34.32 14.14
CA LEU A 58 -9.98 -33.51 13.48
C LEU A 58 -10.42 -32.02 13.48
N ILE A 59 -9.71 -31.19 14.23
CA ILE A 59 -9.84 -29.74 14.21
C ILE A 59 -8.45 -29.18 13.88
N TYR A 60 -8.31 -28.61 12.68
CA TYR A 60 -7.04 -28.14 12.13
C TYR A 60 -6.31 -27.21 13.11
N GLY A 61 -5.05 -27.52 13.34
CA GLY A 61 -4.21 -26.73 14.24
C GLY A 61 -4.58 -26.75 15.71
N THR A 62 -5.66 -27.45 16.09
CA THR A 62 -6.13 -27.62 17.48
C THR A 62 -5.92 -29.06 17.92
N THR A 63 -6.66 -30.01 17.36
CA THR A 63 -6.48 -31.45 17.64
C THR A 63 -5.57 -32.14 16.61
N THR A 64 -5.17 -31.44 15.54
CA THR A 64 -4.23 -31.95 14.52
C THR A 64 -2.98 -31.09 14.44
N ALA A 65 -1.93 -31.57 13.81
CA ALA A 65 -0.80 -30.76 13.40
C ALA A 65 -1.18 -29.87 12.20
N PRO A 66 -0.48 -28.74 11.95
CA PRO A 66 -0.67 -27.94 10.76
C PRO A 66 -0.02 -28.58 9.52
N GLY A 67 -0.37 -28.07 8.33
CA GLY A 67 0.18 -28.56 7.06
C GLY A 67 -0.20 -30.00 6.78
N ASP A 68 0.73 -30.80 6.30
CA ASP A 68 0.49 -32.22 5.93
C ASP A 68 0.02 -33.09 7.10
N GLY A 69 0.21 -32.63 8.34
CA GLY A 69 -0.31 -33.31 9.53
C GLY A 69 -1.79 -33.06 9.83
N ALA A 70 -2.51 -32.33 8.98
CA ALA A 70 -3.92 -31.96 9.19
C ALA A 70 -4.88 -33.14 9.27
N ALA A 71 -4.55 -34.25 8.61
CA ALA A 71 -5.37 -35.47 8.58
C ALA A 71 -5.10 -36.44 9.73
N VAL A 72 -4.20 -36.09 10.66
CA VAL A 72 -3.80 -36.98 11.75
C VAL A 72 -4.14 -36.34 13.11
N ALA A 73 -5.01 -37.03 13.89
CA ALA A 73 -5.30 -36.61 15.24
C ALA A 73 -4.04 -36.72 16.15
N LEU A 74 -3.81 -35.72 16.94
CA LEU A 74 -2.71 -35.75 17.92
C LEU A 74 -3.19 -36.47 19.20
N THR A 75 -2.36 -37.35 19.72
CA THR A 75 -2.60 -37.93 21.04
C THR A 75 -2.55 -36.85 22.14
N PRO A 76 -3.21 -37.08 23.29
CA PRO A 76 -3.14 -36.14 24.43
C PRO A 76 -1.69 -35.81 24.83
N GLU A 77 -0.79 -36.80 24.79
CA GLU A 77 0.63 -36.63 25.11
C GLU A 77 1.33 -35.76 24.05
N ALA A 78 0.99 -35.93 22.77
CA ALA A 78 1.52 -35.11 21.69
C ALA A 78 1.00 -33.67 21.76
N GLN A 79 -0.26 -33.47 22.13
CA GLN A 79 -0.84 -32.16 22.39
C GLN A 79 -0.14 -31.45 23.56
N ALA A 80 0.07 -32.17 24.68
CA ALA A 80 0.75 -31.63 25.87
C ALA A 80 2.23 -31.26 25.63
N ARG A 81 2.89 -31.94 24.68
CA ARG A 81 4.29 -31.69 24.30
C ARG A 81 4.45 -30.63 23.23
N ARG A 82 3.36 -30.08 22.70
CA ARG A 82 3.45 -29.05 21.68
C ARG A 82 4.25 -27.86 22.15
N PRO A 83 5.22 -27.40 21.34
CA PRO A 83 5.92 -26.16 21.66
C PRO A 83 4.92 -25.00 21.72
N THR A 84 5.00 -24.20 22.77
CA THR A 84 4.22 -22.95 22.87
C THR A 84 4.72 -21.91 21.89
N ARG A 85 6.00 -21.99 21.49
CA ARG A 85 6.62 -21.08 20.52
C ARG A 85 6.25 -21.41 19.09
N LEU A 86 6.26 -20.37 18.23
CA LEU A 86 6.15 -20.52 16.78
C LEU A 86 7.43 -21.19 16.22
N TRP A 87 7.38 -21.55 14.93
CA TRP A 87 8.52 -22.19 14.29
C TRP A 87 9.74 -21.26 14.21
N THR A 88 10.92 -21.87 14.29
CA THR A 88 12.19 -21.14 14.19
C THR A 88 12.64 -20.86 12.78
N ALA A 89 12.10 -21.58 11.78
CA ALA A 89 12.39 -21.33 10.38
C ALA A 89 11.54 -20.17 9.85
N HIS A 90 12.22 -19.08 9.50
CA HIS A 90 11.63 -17.85 9.00
C HIS A 90 12.25 -17.46 7.66
N THR A 91 11.63 -16.45 7.00
CA THR A 91 12.26 -15.76 5.89
C THR A 91 13.42 -14.87 6.36
N PHE A 92 14.26 -14.45 5.42
CA PHE A 92 15.37 -13.51 5.61
C PHE A 92 15.50 -12.59 4.39
N GLY A 93 16.26 -11.52 4.50
CA GLY A 93 16.44 -10.49 3.48
C GLY A 93 16.18 -9.10 4.03
N GLU A 94 16.01 -8.12 3.14
CA GLU A 94 15.76 -6.73 3.51
C GLU A 94 14.47 -6.59 4.33
N PRO A 95 14.46 -5.75 5.37
CA PRO A 95 13.31 -5.58 6.24
C PRO A 95 12.18 -4.79 5.55
N LEU A 96 10.94 -5.10 5.95
CA LEU A 96 9.81 -4.20 5.70
C LEU A 96 10.02 -2.88 6.46
N PRO A 97 9.56 -1.75 5.92
CA PRO A 97 9.47 -0.50 6.67
C PRO A 97 8.55 -0.65 7.89
N ASP A 98 8.87 0.05 8.98
CA ASP A 98 8.08 0.02 10.23
C ASP A 98 6.59 0.30 9.99
N ARG A 99 6.26 1.23 9.09
CA ARG A 99 4.86 1.53 8.72
C ARG A 99 4.10 0.30 8.23
N VAL A 100 4.76 -0.57 7.47
CA VAL A 100 4.12 -1.80 6.95
C VAL A 100 3.97 -2.83 8.07
N VAL A 101 4.98 -2.98 8.94
CA VAL A 101 4.88 -3.88 10.09
C VAL A 101 3.76 -3.45 11.03
N ARG A 102 3.61 -2.15 11.32
CA ARG A 102 2.51 -1.58 12.09
C ARG A 102 1.14 -1.87 11.46
N ALA A 103 1.04 -1.71 10.13
CA ALA A 103 -0.18 -2.05 9.40
C ALA A 103 -0.52 -3.55 9.50
N ILE A 104 0.47 -4.45 9.47
CA ILE A 104 0.27 -5.89 9.65
C ILE A 104 -0.26 -6.20 11.06
N VAL A 105 0.30 -5.57 12.10
CA VAL A 105 -0.19 -5.71 13.48
C VAL A 105 -1.66 -5.28 13.58
N LEU A 106 -2.00 -4.12 13.03
CA LEU A 106 -3.38 -3.62 13.02
C LEU A 106 -4.31 -4.58 12.25
N ALA A 107 -3.93 -5.01 11.03
CA ALA A 107 -4.73 -5.93 10.21
C ALA A 107 -4.91 -7.31 10.90
N ARG A 108 -3.94 -7.76 11.71
CA ARG A 108 -4.09 -8.99 12.50
C ARG A 108 -5.26 -8.90 13.48
N LEU A 109 -5.49 -7.75 14.09
CA LEU A 109 -6.56 -7.54 15.06
C LEU A 109 -7.96 -7.71 14.44
N ALA A 110 -8.14 -7.46 13.13
CA ALA A 110 -9.42 -7.68 12.43
C ALA A 110 -9.94 -9.12 12.58
N ASN A 111 -9.04 -10.11 12.59
CA ASN A 111 -9.38 -11.50 12.76
C ASN A 111 -9.72 -11.86 14.22
N PHE A 112 -9.29 -11.05 15.18
CA PHE A 112 -9.46 -11.31 16.62
C PHE A 112 -10.72 -10.68 17.19
N VAL A 113 -10.97 -9.40 16.87
CA VAL A 113 -12.00 -8.58 17.51
C VAL A 113 -13.43 -9.10 17.32
N GLU A 114 -13.68 -9.90 16.30
CA GLU A 114 -14.98 -10.53 16.08
C GLU A 114 -15.14 -11.89 16.80
N GLY A 115 -14.04 -12.45 17.33
CA GLY A 115 -14.02 -13.74 17.99
C GLY A 115 -13.85 -14.96 17.08
N ASN A 116 -13.86 -14.77 15.75
CA ASN A 116 -13.75 -15.87 14.77
C ASN A 116 -12.39 -16.59 14.79
N ALA A 117 -11.34 -15.98 15.32
CA ALA A 117 -10.05 -16.61 15.53
C ALA A 117 -9.99 -17.46 16.83
N ALA A 118 -11.00 -17.35 17.69
CA ALA A 118 -11.10 -18.04 18.96
C ALA A 118 -9.85 -17.85 19.85
N VAL A 119 -9.35 -16.61 19.93
CA VAL A 119 -8.24 -16.23 20.79
C VAL A 119 -8.74 -15.50 22.04
N ARG A 120 -7.98 -15.60 23.16
CA ARG A 120 -8.26 -14.81 24.35
C ARG A 120 -7.92 -13.33 24.13
N SER A 121 -8.62 -12.47 24.85
CA SER A 121 -8.38 -11.02 24.87
C SER A 121 -6.94 -10.66 25.23
N GLU A 122 -6.28 -11.45 26.11
CA GLU A 122 -4.88 -11.33 26.49
C GLU A 122 -3.94 -11.39 25.27
N VAL A 123 -4.21 -12.30 24.31
CA VAL A 123 -3.41 -12.45 23.10
C VAL A 123 -3.58 -11.23 22.17
N ALA A 124 -4.83 -10.78 22.00
CA ALA A 124 -5.10 -9.58 21.19
C ALA A 124 -4.47 -8.32 21.78
N SER A 125 -4.55 -8.16 23.12
CA SER A 125 -3.91 -7.05 23.84
C SER A 125 -2.39 -7.08 23.70
N ALA A 126 -1.77 -8.28 23.77
CA ALA A 126 -0.34 -8.43 23.57
C ALA A 126 0.10 -8.13 22.13
N VAL A 127 -0.73 -8.47 21.13
CA VAL A 127 -0.52 -8.09 19.71
C VAL A 127 -0.62 -6.58 19.55
N ALA A 128 -1.66 -5.93 20.09
CA ALA A 128 -1.80 -4.48 20.04
C ALA A 128 -0.63 -3.76 20.71
N GLY A 129 -0.14 -4.29 21.85
CA GLY A 129 1.01 -3.74 22.58
C GLY A 129 2.34 -3.75 21.81
N LEU A 130 2.45 -4.49 20.71
CA LEU A 130 3.63 -4.40 19.83
C LEU A 130 3.76 -3.02 19.19
N LEU A 131 2.67 -2.27 19.07
CA LEU A 131 2.67 -0.92 18.49
C LEU A 131 3.28 0.14 19.43
N ASP A 132 3.41 -0.17 20.71
CA ASP A 132 3.95 0.72 21.76
C ASP A 132 5.41 0.39 22.10
N ALA A 133 6.01 -0.57 21.41
CA ALA A 133 7.37 -1.05 21.63
C ALA A 133 8.19 -1.05 20.32
N PRO A 134 9.52 -1.23 20.38
CA PRO A 134 10.31 -1.47 19.18
C PRO A 134 9.78 -2.68 18.41
N LEU A 135 9.48 -2.48 17.14
CA LEU A 135 8.87 -3.49 16.28
C LEU A 135 9.85 -4.62 15.94
N PRO A 136 9.38 -5.86 15.88
CA PRO A 136 10.16 -6.95 15.33
C PRO A 136 10.51 -6.69 13.85
N THR A 137 11.75 -6.98 13.47
CA THR A 137 12.17 -6.93 12.06
C THR A 137 11.51 -8.06 11.28
N VAL A 138 10.75 -7.73 10.23
CA VAL A 138 10.09 -8.68 9.34
C VAL A 138 10.68 -8.52 7.93
N PRO A 139 11.32 -9.56 7.36
CA PRO A 139 11.86 -9.48 6.01
C PRO A 139 10.77 -9.33 4.94
N ALA A 140 11.03 -8.49 3.94
CA ALA A 140 10.15 -8.30 2.78
C ALA A 140 10.32 -9.40 1.72
N GLU A 141 11.39 -10.16 1.79
CA GLU A 141 11.83 -11.12 0.77
C GLU A 141 11.66 -12.56 1.22
N GLY A 142 11.75 -13.52 0.28
CA GLY A 142 11.71 -14.94 0.59
C GLY A 142 10.40 -15.44 1.19
N ASN A 143 9.31 -14.68 1.08
CA ASN A 143 8.00 -15.02 1.63
C ASN A 143 7.20 -15.91 0.63
N GLY A 144 7.76 -17.05 0.26
CA GLY A 144 7.07 -18.06 -0.53
C GLY A 144 6.24 -19.00 0.35
N GLY A 145 5.34 -19.76 -0.27
CA GLY A 145 4.49 -20.72 0.40
C GLY A 145 3.04 -20.25 0.57
N SER A 146 2.17 -21.18 0.94
CA SER A 146 0.74 -20.93 1.14
C SER A 146 0.51 -20.14 2.43
N GLY A 147 -0.24 -19.06 2.32
CA GLY A 147 -0.46 -18.13 3.44
C GLY A 147 0.77 -17.25 3.71
N GLU A 148 0.81 -16.65 4.89
CA GLU A 148 1.80 -15.64 5.27
C GLU A 148 2.64 -16.09 6.47
N ILE A 149 2.75 -17.40 6.65
CA ILE A 149 3.28 -18.04 7.89
C ILE A 149 4.73 -17.67 8.19
N LEU A 150 5.56 -17.40 7.18
CA LEU A 150 6.97 -17.06 7.39
C LEU A 150 7.12 -15.65 7.97
N ALA A 151 6.42 -14.67 7.41
CA ALA A 151 6.42 -13.29 7.88
C ALA A 151 5.75 -13.17 9.26
N LEU A 152 4.56 -13.76 9.43
CA LEU A 152 3.82 -13.74 10.70
C LEU A 152 4.56 -14.54 11.77
N GLY A 153 5.17 -15.66 11.42
CA GLY A 153 6.00 -16.44 12.32
C GLY A 153 7.18 -15.63 12.86
N ARG A 154 7.81 -14.80 12.01
CA ARG A 154 8.88 -13.90 12.46
C ARG A 154 8.33 -12.75 13.31
N LEU A 155 7.22 -12.14 12.90
CA LEU A 155 6.60 -11.01 13.60
C LEU A 155 6.22 -11.38 15.04
N PHE A 156 5.59 -12.56 15.23
CA PHE A 156 5.05 -12.96 16.52
C PHE A 156 5.93 -13.97 17.30
N TYR A 157 7.15 -14.25 16.84
CA TYR A 157 8.02 -15.24 17.49
C TYR A 157 8.31 -14.91 18.95
N ASP A 158 8.79 -13.69 19.22
CA ASP A 158 9.16 -13.27 20.56
C ASP A 158 7.93 -13.12 21.48
N LEU A 159 6.78 -12.71 20.93
CA LEU A 159 5.52 -12.67 21.66
C LEU A 159 5.11 -14.10 22.08
N SER A 160 5.16 -15.06 21.14
CA SER A 160 4.82 -16.45 21.42
C SER A 160 5.73 -17.11 22.48
N ALA A 161 6.95 -16.60 22.62
CA ALA A 161 7.88 -17.09 23.63
C ALA A 161 7.57 -16.62 25.06
N ARG A 162 6.80 -15.54 25.19
CA ARG A 162 6.46 -14.91 26.48
C ARG A 162 5.06 -15.25 26.97
N MET A 163 4.25 -15.94 26.16
CA MET A 163 2.86 -16.25 26.46
C MET A 163 2.60 -17.76 26.50
N ASP A 164 1.72 -18.19 27.41
CA ASP A 164 1.15 -19.55 27.37
C ASP A 164 0.01 -19.61 26.35
N LEU A 165 0.38 -19.79 25.08
CA LEU A 165 -0.60 -19.87 23.98
C LEU A 165 -1.34 -21.20 24.01
N LYS A 166 -2.67 -21.13 23.90
CA LYS A 166 -3.53 -22.31 23.72
C LYS A 166 -3.43 -22.83 22.27
N PRO A 167 -3.83 -24.09 22.01
CA PRO A 167 -3.61 -24.70 20.68
C PRO A 167 -4.07 -23.86 19.50
N LYS A 168 -5.27 -23.29 19.53
CA LYS A 168 -5.82 -22.45 18.45
C LYS A 168 -5.12 -21.12 18.32
N GLU A 169 -4.70 -20.49 19.42
CA GLU A 169 -4.09 -19.16 19.45
C GLU A 169 -2.76 -19.11 18.67
N ARG A 170 -1.97 -20.17 18.74
CA ARG A 170 -0.72 -20.28 17.99
C ARG A 170 -0.97 -20.24 16.48
N MET A 171 -2.01 -20.95 16.03
CA MET A 171 -2.40 -20.93 14.61
C MET A 171 -2.99 -19.57 14.22
N ALA A 172 -3.80 -18.96 15.06
CA ALA A 172 -4.40 -17.66 14.81
C ALA A 172 -3.36 -16.52 14.67
N LEU A 173 -2.19 -16.65 15.28
CA LEU A 173 -1.11 -15.67 15.08
C LEU A 173 -0.50 -15.73 13.68
N ILE A 174 -0.45 -16.90 13.03
CA ILE A 174 0.31 -17.10 11.78
C ILE A 174 -0.58 -17.41 10.56
N ASN A 175 -1.87 -17.68 10.75
CA ASN A 175 -2.82 -17.92 9.65
C ASN A 175 -3.56 -16.64 9.23
N GLY A 176 -4.26 -16.73 8.11
CA GLY A 176 -4.93 -15.58 7.52
C GLY A 176 -4.06 -14.79 6.55
N SER A 177 -4.55 -13.63 6.12
CA SER A 177 -3.86 -12.75 5.17
C SER A 177 -3.69 -11.30 5.65
N PRO A 178 -3.30 -11.05 6.91
CA PRO A 178 -3.10 -9.69 7.42
C PRO A 178 -1.93 -8.96 6.74
N CYS A 179 -0.90 -9.69 6.27
CA CYS A 179 0.18 -9.06 5.51
C CYS A 179 -0.33 -8.53 4.18
N ALA A 180 -1.03 -9.33 3.39
CA ALA A 180 -1.59 -8.87 2.11
C ALA A 180 -2.55 -7.69 2.29
N ALA A 181 -3.38 -7.69 3.35
CA ALA A 181 -4.26 -6.58 3.68
C ALA A 181 -3.47 -5.30 4.00
N ALA A 182 -2.41 -5.40 4.80
CA ALA A 182 -1.53 -4.28 5.14
C ALA A 182 -0.75 -3.75 3.93
N LEU A 183 -0.22 -4.66 3.10
CA LEU A 183 0.58 -4.33 1.92
C LEU A 183 -0.24 -3.57 0.87
N VAL A 184 -1.47 -4.02 0.59
CA VAL A 184 -2.34 -3.31 -0.36
C VAL A 184 -2.83 -1.99 0.20
N ALA A 185 -3.06 -1.89 1.52
CA ALA A 185 -3.42 -0.63 2.17
C ALA A 185 -2.27 0.41 2.10
N ASP A 186 -1.02 -0.02 2.31
CA ASP A 186 0.17 0.83 2.18
C ASP A 186 0.30 1.38 0.75
N ILE A 187 0.14 0.54 -0.27
CA ILE A 187 0.17 0.96 -1.69
C ILE A 187 -1.00 1.88 -2.03
N ALA A 188 -2.21 1.61 -1.55
CA ALA A 188 -3.38 2.45 -1.80
C ALA A 188 -3.21 3.86 -1.18
N LEU A 189 -2.69 3.94 0.05
CA LEU A 189 -2.40 5.22 0.70
C LEU A 189 -1.29 6.00 -0.04
N ALA A 190 -0.21 5.31 -0.41
CA ALA A 190 0.88 5.92 -1.19
C ALA A 190 0.38 6.40 -2.57
N GLY A 191 -0.57 5.68 -3.16
CA GLY A 191 -1.17 6.02 -4.44
C GLY A 191 -1.92 7.35 -4.42
N ARG A 192 -2.68 7.63 -3.35
CA ARG A 192 -3.36 8.94 -3.19
C ARG A 192 -2.37 10.10 -3.26
N ALA A 193 -1.27 9.99 -2.52
CA ALA A 193 -0.28 11.06 -2.46
C ALA A 193 0.49 11.20 -3.78
N ARG A 194 0.88 10.09 -4.43
CA ARG A 194 1.55 10.10 -5.73
C ARG A 194 0.67 10.65 -6.84
N LEU A 195 -0.64 10.34 -6.84
CA LEU A 195 -1.60 10.90 -7.79
C LEU A 195 -1.68 12.43 -7.66
N ALA A 196 -1.89 12.95 -6.45
CA ALA A 196 -1.94 14.39 -6.22
C ALA A 196 -0.62 15.08 -6.60
N LEU A 197 0.52 14.46 -6.33
CA LEU A 197 1.83 14.96 -6.74
C LEU A 197 1.98 14.98 -8.27
N ALA A 198 1.58 13.91 -8.96
CA ALA A 198 1.65 13.81 -10.42
C ALA A 198 0.76 14.88 -11.09
N GLU A 199 -0.45 15.10 -10.60
CA GLU A 199 -1.35 16.15 -11.07
C GLU A 199 -0.71 17.54 -10.93
N GLY A 200 -0.14 17.85 -9.77
CA GLY A 200 0.56 19.12 -9.54
C GLY A 200 1.78 19.32 -10.43
N VAL A 201 2.62 18.30 -10.56
CA VAL A 201 3.85 18.36 -11.38
C VAL A 201 3.52 18.46 -12.87
N PHE A 202 2.50 17.73 -13.33
CA PHE A 202 2.10 17.80 -14.75
C PHE A 202 1.40 19.12 -15.06
N ALA A 203 0.59 19.66 -14.15
CA ALA A 203 0.04 21.03 -14.30
C ALA A 203 1.18 22.07 -14.34
N LEU A 204 2.21 21.93 -13.52
CA LEU A 204 3.40 22.80 -13.57
C LEU A 204 4.11 22.72 -14.93
N ALA A 205 4.22 21.53 -15.52
CA ALA A 205 4.81 21.36 -16.85
C ALA A 205 3.95 22.02 -17.95
N VAL A 206 2.62 21.92 -17.86
CA VAL A 206 1.66 22.61 -18.74
C VAL A 206 1.82 24.11 -18.64
N GLU A 207 1.93 24.65 -17.42
CA GLU A 207 2.12 26.07 -17.15
C GLU A 207 3.46 26.56 -17.73
N ALA A 208 4.56 25.91 -17.38
CA ALA A 208 5.88 26.28 -17.85
C ALA A 208 6.03 26.27 -19.37
N ALA A 209 5.40 25.30 -20.05
CA ALA A 209 5.35 25.23 -21.52
C ALA A 209 4.35 26.22 -22.12
N ARG A 210 3.51 26.88 -21.33
CA ARG A 210 2.37 27.68 -21.79
C ARG A 210 1.51 26.92 -22.79
N ALA A 211 1.28 25.63 -22.53
CA ALA A 211 0.50 24.78 -23.41
C ALA A 211 -0.98 25.24 -23.47
N PRO A 212 -1.69 25.06 -24.61
CA PRO A 212 -3.11 25.40 -24.73
C PRO A 212 -3.95 24.59 -23.72
N LEU A 213 -5.00 25.23 -23.14
CA LEU A 213 -5.88 24.61 -22.15
C LEU A 213 -7.17 24.03 -22.72
N GLU A 214 -7.43 24.18 -24.02
CA GLU A 214 -8.64 23.67 -24.66
C GLU A 214 -8.86 22.16 -24.48
N ALA A 215 -7.77 21.39 -24.34
CA ALA A 215 -7.82 19.96 -24.03
C ALA A 215 -8.33 19.63 -22.61
N TYR A 216 -8.55 20.66 -21.77
CA TYR A 216 -9.06 20.54 -20.40
C TYR A 216 -10.39 21.28 -20.22
N SER A 217 -11.09 21.67 -21.35
CA SER A 217 -12.37 22.36 -21.31
C SER A 217 -13.40 21.61 -20.46
N GLU A 218 -14.25 22.36 -19.76
CA GLU A 218 -15.39 21.81 -19.01
C GLU A 218 -16.43 21.15 -19.91
N ASP A 219 -16.50 21.55 -21.22
CA ASP A 219 -17.36 20.89 -22.19
C ASP A 219 -17.06 19.39 -22.34
N LEU A 220 -15.85 18.94 -22.01
CA LEU A 220 -15.44 17.55 -22.08
C LEU A 220 -15.99 16.70 -20.93
N ASP A 221 -16.38 17.31 -19.81
CA ASP A 221 -16.85 16.59 -18.62
C ASP A 221 -18.04 15.66 -18.96
N GLY A 222 -19.00 16.14 -19.73
CA GLY A 222 -20.17 15.37 -20.15
C GLY A 222 -19.98 14.57 -21.45
N LEU A 223 -18.93 14.85 -22.24
CA LEU A 223 -18.70 14.18 -23.52
C LEU A 223 -17.95 12.85 -23.38
N TRP A 224 -17.14 12.69 -22.32
CA TRP A 224 -16.37 11.48 -22.12
C TRP A 224 -17.08 10.42 -21.26
N ASP A 225 -18.16 10.82 -20.56
CA ASP A 225 -19.02 9.95 -19.76
C ASP A 225 -18.25 9.04 -18.78
N ASP A 226 -17.20 9.60 -18.17
CA ASP A 226 -16.33 8.90 -17.22
C ASP A 226 -16.02 9.79 -16.01
N GLU A 227 -16.40 9.33 -14.83
CA GLU A 227 -16.24 10.08 -13.57
C GLU A 227 -14.77 10.36 -13.20
N HIS A 228 -13.88 9.40 -13.44
CA HIS A 228 -12.47 9.53 -13.10
C HIS A 228 -11.74 10.48 -14.05
N GLU A 229 -12.07 10.45 -15.33
CA GLU A 229 -11.53 11.40 -16.31
C GLU A 229 -12.08 12.80 -16.07
N THR A 230 -13.37 12.93 -15.74
CA THR A 230 -13.99 14.19 -15.33
C THR A 230 -13.31 14.77 -14.09
N ALA A 231 -13.01 13.94 -13.10
CA ALA A 231 -12.26 14.36 -11.90
C ALA A 231 -10.84 14.84 -12.26
N ALA A 232 -10.15 14.17 -13.18
CA ALA A 232 -8.84 14.59 -13.66
C ALA A 232 -8.88 15.91 -14.44
N LEU A 233 -9.90 16.12 -15.29
CA LEU A 233 -10.15 17.39 -15.97
C LEU A 233 -10.32 18.54 -14.98
N ARG A 234 -11.16 18.35 -13.97
CA ARG A 234 -11.42 19.35 -12.91
C ARG A 234 -10.16 19.66 -12.10
N ALA A 235 -9.40 18.65 -11.72
CA ALA A 235 -8.14 18.81 -10.98
C ALA A 235 -7.15 19.67 -11.77
N LEU A 236 -6.94 19.37 -13.07
CA LEU A 236 -6.05 20.15 -13.93
C LEU A 236 -6.53 21.60 -14.12
N ARG A 237 -7.85 21.84 -14.33
CA ARG A 237 -8.39 23.19 -14.41
C ARG A 237 -8.13 23.98 -13.12
N THR A 238 -8.40 23.38 -11.97
CA THR A 238 -8.17 24.03 -10.66
C THR A 238 -6.69 24.35 -10.43
N LEU A 239 -5.78 23.46 -10.79
CA LEU A 239 -4.34 23.66 -10.63
C LEU A 239 -3.79 24.74 -11.59
N LEU A 240 -4.41 24.95 -12.73
CA LEU A 240 -3.97 25.90 -13.78
C LEU A 240 -4.71 27.24 -13.73
N ASP A 241 -5.70 27.39 -12.84
CA ASP A 241 -6.44 28.65 -12.70
C ASP A 241 -5.53 29.78 -12.22
N GLY A 242 -5.71 30.96 -12.83
CA GLY A 242 -4.86 32.13 -12.54
C GLY A 242 -3.44 32.05 -13.14
N GLY A 243 -3.16 31.06 -14.01
CA GLY A 243 -1.89 30.92 -14.72
C GLY A 243 -1.67 31.91 -15.85
N ALA A 244 -0.68 31.65 -16.72
CA ALA A 244 -0.27 32.55 -17.81
C ALA A 244 -1.44 32.94 -18.72
N PRO A 245 -1.70 34.24 -18.90
CA PRO A 245 -2.83 34.70 -19.72
C PRO A 245 -2.60 34.48 -21.23
N VAL A 246 -1.33 34.40 -21.66
CA VAL A 246 -0.96 34.18 -23.06
C VAL A 246 -0.34 32.80 -23.20
N ARG A 247 -1.00 31.96 -23.97
CA ARG A 247 -0.59 30.58 -24.27
C ARG A 247 -0.42 30.39 -25.76
N GLN A 248 0.11 29.25 -26.18
CA GLN A 248 0.22 28.91 -27.59
C GLN A 248 -1.14 28.83 -28.26
N ALA A 249 -1.17 29.25 -29.54
CA ALA A 249 -2.43 29.42 -30.26
C ALA A 249 -3.11 28.11 -30.69
N HIS A 250 -2.37 27.00 -30.80
CA HIS A 250 -2.89 25.73 -31.35
C HIS A 250 -2.29 24.52 -30.65
N GLN A 251 -2.93 23.40 -30.85
CA GLN A 251 -2.65 22.05 -30.38
C GLN A 251 -1.30 21.86 -29.72
N GLY A 252 -1.28 21.69 -28.38
CA GLY A 252 -0.11 21.22 -27.68
C GLY A 252 0.29 19.81 -28.13
N ALA A 253 1.49 19.37 -27.75
CA ALA A 253 1.91 17.98 -27.96
C ALA A 253 0.91 17.00 -27.34
N VAL A 254 0.80 15.79 -27.90
CA VAL A 254 -0.14 14.76 -27.42
C VAL A 254 0.06 14.49 -25.93
N SER A 255 1.31 14.46 -25.43
CA SER A 255 1.64 14.24 -24.03
C SER A 255 0.99 15.25 -23.06
N PHE A 256 0.73 16.48 -23.47
CA PHE A 256 -0.06 17.44 -22.69
C PHE A 256 -1.56 17.18 -22.81
N ARG A 257 -2.04 16.91 -24.02
CA ARG A 257 -3.48 16.80 -24.30
C ARG A 257 -4.14 15.55 -23.68
N ILE A 258 -3.40 14.46 -23.50
CA ILE A 258 -3.91 13.19 -22.96
C ILE A 258 -3.84 13.10 -21.43
N LEU A 259 -3.30 14.12 -20.74
CA LEU A 259 -3.16 14.07 -19.29
C LEU A 259 -4.46 13.70 -18.57
N PRO A 260 -5.64 14.24 -18.89
CA PRO A 260 -6.87 13.86 -18.22
C PRO A 260 -7.22 12.37 -18.40
N ARG A 261 -6.94 11.79 -19.56
CA ARG A 261 -7.19 10.36 -19.84
C ARG A 261 -6.28 9.47 -19.02
N VAL A 262 -4.97 9.80 -18.97
CA VAL A 262 -3.99 9.02 -18.22
C VAL A 262 -4.24 9.15 -16.70
N LEU A 263 -4.44 10.37 -16.21
CA LEU A 263 -4.74 10.61 -14.80
C LEU A 263 -6.09 10.02 -14.38
N GLY A 264 -7.10 10.03 -15.27
CA GLY A 264 -8.39 9.38 -15.06
C GLY A 264 -8.23 7.87 -14.87
N GLN A 265 -7.41 7.21 -15.69
CA GLN A 265 -7.10 5.79 -15.52
C GLN A 265 -6.37 5.52 -14.20
N VAL A 266 -5.43 6.39 -13.79
CA VAL A 266 -4.78 6.26 -12.48
C VAL A 266 -5.80 6.37 -11.34
N ARG A 267 -6.74 7.33 -11.41
CA ARG A 267 -7.83 7.50 -10.43
C ARG A 267 -8.71 6.24 -10.33
N ARG A 268 -9.07 5.64 -11.46
CA ARG A 268 -9.84 4.38 -11.49
C ARG A 268 -9.12 3.27 -10.76
N VAL A 269 -7.86 3.01 -11.12
CA VAL A 269 -7.05 1.95 -10.50
C VAL A 269 -6.80 2.24 -9.01
N GLN A 270 -6.65 3.51 -8.64
CA GLN A 270 -6.56 3.95 -7.24
C GLN A 270 -7.84 3.59 -6.46
N THR A 271 -9.02 3.87 -7.01
CA THR A 271 -10.30 3.52 -6.37
C THR A 271 -10.43 2.00 -6.19
N GLU A 272 -10.02 1.22 -7.18
CA GLU A 272 -10.00 -0.25 -7.10
C GLU A 272 -9.03 -0.75 -6.04
N ALA A 273 -7.85 -0.14 -5.91
CA ALA A 273 -6.85 -0.50 -4.89
C ALA A 273 -7.34 -0.17 -3.47
N GLU A 274 -7.99 0.98 -3.29
CA GLU A 274 -8.62 1.36 -2.02
C GLU A 274 -9.73 0.40 -1.62
N HIS A 275 -10.61 0.05 -2.56
CA HIS A 275 -11.65 -0.95 -2.32
C HIS A 275 -11.06 -2.31 -1.96
N ALA A 276 -10.02 -2.76 -2.69
CA ALA A 276 -9.32 -4.00 -2.39
C ALA A 276 -8.70 -3.99 -0.97
N ALA A 277 -8.11 -2.86 -0.57
CA ALA A 277 -7.54 -2.68 0.75
C ALA A 277 -8.61 -2.73 1.85
N GLU A 278 -9.69 -1.98 1.71
CA GLU A 278 -10.77 -1.94 2.70
C GLU A 278 -11.47 -3.29 2.89
N VAL A 279 -11.74 -4.01 1.81
CA VAL A 279 -12.31 -5.36 1.91
C VAL A 279 -11.32 -6.32 2.57
N SER A 280 -10.02 -6.23 2.22
CA SER A 280 -8.98 -7.09 2.81
C SER A 280 -8.80 -6.83 4.31
N LEU A 281 -8.79 -5.56 4.74
CA LEU A 281 -8.66 -5.16 6.13
C LEU A 281 -9.82 -5.67 7.01
N ARG A 282 -11.04 -5.70 6.47
CA ARG A 282 -12.25 -6.13 7.20
C ARG A 282 -12.56 -7.62 7.07
N SER A 283 -11.84 -8.36 6.23
CA SER A 283 -12.08 -9.78 6.02
C SER A 283 -11.56 -10.63 7.18
N VAL A 284 -12.39 -11.57 7.67
CA VAL A 284 -11.93 -12.63 8.56
C VAL A 284 -11.32 -13.74 7.71
N THR A 285 -10.02 -13.93 7.82
CA THR A 285 -9.23 -14.77 6.91
C THR A 285 -8.50 -15.91 7.60
N ASP A 286 -8.82 -16.17 8.88
CA ASP A 286 -8.18 -17.22 9.67
C ASP A 286 -8.50 -18.63 9.11
N ASN A 287 -7.65 -19.61 9.44
CA ASN A 287 -7.85 -21.02 9.09
C ASN A 287 -7.37 -21.94 10.23
N PRO A 288 -8.27 -22.73 10.83
CA PRO A 288 -9.71 -22.77 10.56
C PRO A 288 -10.41 -21.53 11.13
N VAL A 289 -11.49 -21.13 10.49
CA VAL A 289 -12.35 -20.08 11.02
C VAL A 289 -13.38 -20.70 11.97
N TYR A 290 -13.57 -20.08 13.12
CA TYR A 290 -14.65 -20.40 14.04
C TYR A 290 -15.90 -19.60 13.64
N VAL A 291 -16.92 -20.30 13.19
CA VAL A 291 -18.24 -19.70 12.96
C VAL A 291 -18.96 -19.65 14.30
N LEU A 292 -19.37 -18.45 14.68
CA LEU A 292 -19.94 -18.17 15.99
C LEU A 292 -21.23 -18.96 16.25
N PRO A 293 -21.62 -19.19 17.52
CA PRO A 293 -22.89 -19.83 17.88
C PRO A 293 -24.09 -19.11 17.26
N ASP A 294 -25.06 -19.89 16.86
CA ASP A 294 -26.40 -19.45 16.44
C ASP A 294 -27.47 -20.45 16.97
N ASP A 295 -28.75 -20.20 16.66
CA ASP A 295 -29.86 -21.04 17.15
C ASP A 295 -29.74 -22.49 16.67
N ASP A 296 -29.21 -22.72 15.45
CA ASP A 296 -29.04 -24.05 14.87
C ASP A 296 -27.76 -24.74 15.35
N ARG A 297 -26.78 -23.96 15.77
CA ARG A 297 -25.46 -24.42 16.20
C ARG A 297 -25.03 -23.75 17.52
N PRO A 298 -25.55 -24.20 18.65
CA PRO A 298 -25.34 -23.55 19.96
C PRO A 298 -23.88 -23.44 20.40
N LEU A 299 -23.00 -24.29 19.87
CA LEU A 299 -21.55 -24.21 20.10
C LEU A 299 -20.79 -23.65 18.88
N GLY A 300 -21.52 -23.16 17.87
CA GLY A 300 -20.89 -22.76 16.61
C GLY A 300 -20.37 -23.95 15.81
N THR A 301 -19.44 -23.68 14.87
CA THR A 301 -18.74 -24.72 14.11
C THR A 301 -17.37 -24.22 13.65
N VAL A 302 -16.56 -25.15 13.13
CA VAL A 302 -15.21 -24.87 12.61
C VAL A 302 -15.18 -25.24 11.15
N ILE A 303 -14.68 -24.32 10.31
CA ILE A 303 -14.53 -24.52 8.87
C ILE A 303 -13.07 -24.34 8.48
N SER A 304 -12.48 -25.37 7.85
CA SER A 304 -11.21 -25.22 7.16
C SER A 304 -11.43 -24.51 5.82
N THR A 305 -10.67 -23.46 5.55
CA THR A 305 -10.93 -22.53 4.44
C THR A 305 -9.65 -22.05 3.80
N GLY A 306 -9.74 -21.59 2.54
CA GLY A 306 -8.67 -20.89 1.81
C GLY A 306 -8.66 -19.37 2.03
N GLY A 307 -9.37 -18.84 3.03
CA GLY A 307 -9.43 -17.40 3.31
C GLY A 307 -8.07 -16.73 3.54
N TYR A 308 -7.06 -17.49 3.91
CA TYR A 308 -5.68 -17.04 4.05
C TYR A 308 -4.99 -16.66 2.73
N HIS A 309 -5.57 -16.99 1.58
CA HIS A 309 -5.05 -16.61 0.26
C HIS A 309 -5.79 -15.38 -0.27
N ASN A 310 -5.17 -14.21 -0.17
CA ASN A 310 -5.74 -12.96 -0.66
C ASN A 310 -5.33 -12.71 -2.10
N ALA A 311 -6.07 -13.23 -3.08
CA ALA A 311 -5.78 -13.04 -4.50
C ALA A 311 -6.06 -11.60 -5.00
N ARG A 312 -6.89 -10.84 -4.29
CA ARG A 312 -7.26 -9.46 -4.65
C ARG A 312 -6.10 -8.49 -4.45
N ALA A 313 -5.37 -8.62 -3.35
CA ALA A 313 -4.32 -7.68 -2.99
C ALA A 313 -3.16 -7.64 -4.01
N PRO A 314 -2.57 -8.76 -4.47
CA PRO A 314 -1.54 -8.72 -5.51
C PRO A 314 -2.03 -8.06 -6.81
N ALA A 315 -3.23 -8.40 -7.28
CA ALA A 315 -3.78 -7.83 -8.51
C ALA A 315 -3.98 -6.30 -8.43
N ALA A 316 -4.45 -5.80 -7.28
CA ALA A 316 -4.60 -4.36 -7.04
C ALA A 316 -3.24 -3.64 -7.00
N MET A 317 -2.24 -4.23 -6.33
CA MET A 317 -0.88 -3.67 -6.28
C MET A 317 -0.18 -3.69 -7.64
N ASP A 318 -0.36 -4.74 -8.43
CA ASP A 318 0.12 -4.83 -9.81
C ASP A 318 -0.52 -3.73 -10.68
N GLY A 319 -1.84 -3.52 -10.54
CA GLY A 319 -2.54 -2.43 -11.22
C GLY A 319 -1.94 -1.06 -10.91
N MET A 320 -1.65 -0.78 -9.63
CA MET A 320 -0.98 0.46 -9.21
C MET A 320 0.42 0.58 -9.81
N GLY A 321 1.22 -0.49 -9.80
CA GLY A 321 2.54 -0.52 -10.44
C GLY A 321 2.48 -0.19 -11.93
N ILE A 322 1.50 -0.74 -12.67
CA ILE A 322 1.32 -0.49 -14.10
C ILE A 322 1.01 0.99 -14.37
N VAL A 323 0.03 1.58 -13.67
CA VAL A 323 -0.34 2.99 -13.92
C VAL A 323 0.76 3.96 -13.45
N TRP A 324 1.55 3.63 -12.44
CA TRP A 324 2.73 4.43 -12.06
C TRP A 324 3.84 4.36 -13.11
N ALA A 325 4.04 3.21 -13.74
CA ALA A 325 4.96 3.11 -14.87
C ALA A 325 4.49 3.93 -16.07
N ASP A 326 3.19 3.97 -16.36
CA ASP A 326 2.63 4.85 -17.38
C ASP A 326 2.88 6.34 -17.06
N LEU A 327 2.70 6.74 -15.79
CA LEU A 327 3.04 8.10 -15.35
C LEU A 327 4.54 8.40 -15.52
N CYS A 328 5.43 7.44 -15.29
CA CYS A 328 6.87 7.61 -15.58
C CYS A 328 7.12 7.86 -17.07
N GLN A 329 6.41 7.15 -17.96
CA GLN A 329 6.52 7.38 -19.41
C GLN A 329 6.03 8.79 -19.78
N ILE A 330 4.91 9.24 -19.20
CA ILE A 330 4.42 10.61 -19.39
C ILE A 330 5.43 11.62 -18.85
N ALA A 331 5.96 11.42 -17.66
CA ALA A 331 6.99 12.31 -17.07
C ALA A 331 8.21 12.42 -17.98
N GLN A 332 8.68 11.30 -18.55
CA GLN A 332 9.79 11.30 -19.50
C GLN A 332 9.43 12.10 -20.78
N ARG A 333 8.21 11.95 -21.32
CA ARG A 333 7.75 12.74 -22.49
C ARG A 333 7.65 14.24 -22.18
N LEU A 334 7.13 14.59 -20.99
CA LEU A 334 7.06 15.99 -20.57
C LEU A 334 8.46 16.59 -20.34
N THR A 335 9.40 15.81 -19.80
CA THR A 335 10.82 16.19 -19.70
C THR A 335 11.38 16.56 -21.08
N ASP A 336 11.20 15.70 -22.10
CA ASP A 336 11.65 15.97 -23.46
C ASP A 336 10.98 17.23 -24.04
N LYS A 337 9.68 17.39 -23.77
CA LYS A 337 8.94 18.57 -24.28
C LYS A 337 9.43 19.86 -23.66
N LEU A 338 9.63 19.93 -22.34
CA LEU A 338 10.17 21.10 -21.67
C LEU A 338 11.56 21.47 -22.20
N LEU A 339 12.42 20.49 -22.44
CA LEU A 339 13.79 20.71 -22.92
C LEU A 339 13.88 21.14 -24.39
N GLN A 340 12.87 20.83 -25.20
CA GLN A 340 12.84 21.12 -26.65
C GLN A 340 11.89 22.24 -27.02
N HIS A 341 10.97 22.62 -26.15
CA HIS A 341 9.91 23.57 -26.47
C HIS A 341 10.48 25.00 -26.66
N PRO A 342 10.05 25.74 -27.70
CA PRO A 342 10.59 27.09 -27.95
C PRO A 342 10.46 28.07 -26.78
N SER A 343 9.41 27.93 -25.95
CA SER A 343 9.19 28.81 -24.78
C SER A 343 10.07 28.46 -23.58
N THR A 344 10.66 27.26 -23.52
CA THR A 344 11.38 26.78 -22.33
C THR A 344 12.83 26.40 -22.62
N ALA A 345 13.15 25.92 -23.81
CA ALA A 345 14.48 25.41 -24.13
C ALA A 345 15.62 26.42 -23.85
N GLY A 346 15.39 27.70 -24.16
CA GLY A 346 16.33 28.80 -23.87
C GLY A 346 16.39 29.19 -22.38
N LEU A 347 15.40 28.79 -21.57
CA LEU A 347 15.34 29.05 -20.12
C LEU A 347 16.05 27.94 -19.32
N LEU A 348 16.25 26.77 -19.93
CA LEU A 348 16.82 25.57 -19.31
C LEU A 348 18.29 25.33 -19.72
N ALA A 349 18.92 26.29 -20.38
CA ALA A 349 20.32 26.29 -20.76
C ALA A 349 20.85 27.71 -20.88
N ARG A 350 22.16 27.87 -20.66
CA ARG A 350 22.97 29.05 -20.91
C ARG A 350 24.30 28.56 -21.53
N ASP A 351 25.16 29.48 -21.97
CA ASP A 351 26.44 29.13 -22.59
C ASP A 351 27.29 28.22 -21.68
N GLU A 352 27.19 28.42 -20.36
CA GLU A 352 28.05 27.72 -19.39
C GLU A 352 27.38 26.49 -18.76
N TRP A 353 26.06 26.35 -18.82
CA TRP A 353 25.34 25.23 -18.21
C TRP A 353 24.07 24.82 -18.97
N THR A 354 23.64 23.56 -18.81
CA THR A 354 22.43 23.04 -19.43
C THR A 354 21.78 21.93 -18.58
N MET A 355 20.47 21.92 -18.53
CA MET A 355 19.68 20.83 -17.94
C MET A 355 19.33 19.73 -18.98
N LYS A 356 19.70 19.89 -20.25
CA LYS A 356 19.37 18.92 -21.32
C LYS A 356 19.71 17.47 -20.98
N PRO A 357 20.82 17.11 -20.34
CA PRO A 357 21.13 15.71 -20.00
C PRO A 357 20.11 15.03 -19.07
N LEU A 358 19.24 15.78 -18.39
CA LEU A 358 18.18 15.21 -17.56
C LEU A 358 17.19 14.34 -18.35
N HIS A 359 17.09 14.48 -19.69
CA HIS A 359 16.29 13.56 -20.50
C HIS A 359 16.79 12.12 -20.42
N MET A 360 18.12 11.90 -20.34
CA MET A 360 18.70 10.57 -20.18
C MET A 360 18.35 9.97 -18.82
N VAL A 361 18.40 10.80 -17.78
CA VAL A 361 18.04 10.37 -16.41
C VAL A 361 16.57 10.00 -16.33
N ALA A 362 15.68 10.82 -16.92
CA ALA A 362 14.24 10.52 -16.99
C ALA A 362 13.95 9.22 -17.77
N THR A 363 14.69 8.99 -18.88
CA THR A 363 14.59 7.74 -19.63
C THR A 363 14.99 6.54 -18.79
N GLY A 364 16.10 6.62 -18.04
CA GLY A 364 16.54 5.54 -17.16
C GLY A 364 15.47 5.16 -16.14
N TRP A 365 14.90 6.14 -15.42
CA TRP A 365 13.82 5.88 -14.46
C TRP A 365 12.56 5.31 -15.09
N ALA A 366 12.19 5.76 -16.29
CA ALA A 366 11.04 5.23 -17.02
C ALA A 366 11.26 3.76 -17.45
N GLU A 367 12.48 3.38 -17.87
CA GLU A 367 12.81 1.99 -18.22
C GLU A 367 12.83 1.08 -16.99
N GLU A 368 13.37 1.55 -15.85
CA GLU A 368 13.29 0.80 -14.59
C GLU A 368 11.86 0.59 -14.14
N ALA A 369 11.01 1.64 -14.19
CA ALA A 369 9.60 1.52 -13.86
C ALA A 369 8.90 0.45 -14.70
N ARG A 370 9.16 0.40 -16.00
CA ARG A 370 8.63 -0.64 -16.91
C ARG A 370 9.09 -2.04 -16.50
N ALA A 371 10.34 -2.19 -16.07
CA ALA A 371 10.87 -3.49 -15.65
C ALA A 371 10.18 -3.98 -14.36
N TYR A 372 9.85 -3.08 -13.44
CA TYR A 372 9.16 -3.43 -12.19
C TYR A 372 7.65 -3.65 -12.37
N ALA A 373 7.01 -3.04 -13.35
CA ALA A 373 5.55 -3.07 -13.53
C ALA A 373 4.99 -4.37 -14.11
N GLY A 374 5.80 -5.44 -14.24
CA GLY A 374 5.31 -6.73 -14.71
C GLY A 374 4.31 -7.37 -13.73
N PRO A 375 3.25 -8.07 -14.21
CA PRO A 375 2.24 -8.65 -13.35
C PRO A 375 2.81 -9.78 -12.46
N THR A 376 2.26 -9.87 -11.25
CA THR A 376 2.56 -10.92 -10.28
C THR A 376 1.52 -12.01 -10.41
N LEU A 377 1.77 -12.99 -11.27
CA LEU A 377 0.83 -14.08 -11.53
C LEU A 377 0.78 -15.08 -10.36
N LEU A 378 -0.29 -15.87 -10.29
CA LEU A 378 -0.34 -17.01 -9.38
C LEU A 378 0.85 -17.92 -9.62
N SER A 379 1.55 -18.21 -8.55
CA SER A 379 2.67 -19.16 -8.61
C SER A 379 2.17 -20.58 -8.43
N LEU A 380 2.77 -21.49 -9.18
CA LEU A 380 2.62 -22.92 -9.01
C LEU A 380 3.91 -23.44 -8.37
N GLY A 381 3.91 -23.54 -7.09
CA GLY A 381 5.06 -24.04 -6.36
C GLY A 381 4.66 -24.24 -4.92
N GLY A 382 5.08 -25.32 -4.33
CA GLY A 382 4.70 -25.64 -2.97
C GLY A 382 5.05 -27.07 -2.64
N PHE A 383 4.69 -27.47 -1.45
CA PHE A 383 5.00 -28.77 -0.91
C PHE A 383 3.74 -29.37 -0.27
N GLY A 384 3.40 -30.60 -0.66
CA GLY A 384 2.22 -31.28 -0.16
C GLY A 384 0.92 -30.52 -0.45
N GLN A 385 0.10 -30.29 0.57
CA GLN A 385 -1.15 -29.51 0.44
C GLN A 385 -0.92 -28.01 0.30
N ASN A 386 0.30 -27.50 0.49
CA ASN A 386 0.63 -26.09 0.39
C ASN A 386 1.15 -25.76 -1.02
N ASP A 387 0.34 -26.00 -2.03
CA ASP A 387 0.72 -26.06 -3.44
C ASP A 387 0.57 -24.73 -4.20
N VAL A 388 -0.06 -23.69 -3.60
CA VAL A 388 -0.19 -22.35 -4.20
C VAL A 388 0.33 -21.29 -3.23
N PRO A 389 1.49 -20.67 -3.53
CA PRO A 389 2.04 -19.58 -2.74
C PRO A 389 1.22 -18.29 -2.76
N SER A 390 1.33 -17.50 -1.69
CA SER A 390 0.81 -16.13 -1.61
C SER A 390 1.84 -15.16 -2.20
N MET A 391 1.41 -14.27 -3.12
CA MET A 391 2.30 -13.39 -3.88
C MET A 391 2.29 -11.92 -3.40
N GLY A 392 1.64 -11.62 -2.27
CA GLY A 392 1.45 -10.24 -1.78
C GLY A 392 2.76 -9.47 -1.60
N PHE A 393 3.78 -10.09 -1.01
CA PHE A 393 5.08 -9.45 -0.79
C PHE A 393 5.82 -9.11 -2.09
N LEU A 394 5.75 -9.98 -3.09
CA LEU A 394 6.38 -9.71 -4.40
C LEU A 394 5.66 -8.55 -5.11
N ALA A 395 4.33 -8.55 -5.13
CA ALA A 395 3.53 -7.49 -5.73
C ALA A 395 3.81 -6.14 -5.05
N TRP A 396 3.85 -6.11 -3.71
CA TRP A 396 4.18 -4.90 -2.95
C TRP A 396 5.56 -4.36 -3.28
N ARG A 397 6.61 -5.20 -3.28
CA ARG A 397 7.98 -4.78 -3.60
C ARG A 397 8.10 -4.19 -5.00
N ARG A 398 7.40 -4.79 -5.98
CA ARG A 398 7.38 -4.29 -7.36
C ARG A 398 6.66 -2.95 -7.46
N ALA A 399 5.47 -2.84 -6.87
CA ALA A 399 4.73 -1.58 -6.84
C ALA A 399 5.53 -0.47 -6.14
N GLU A 400 6.15 -0.77 -4.97
CA GLU A 400 6.97 0.19 -4.25
C GLU A 400 8.21 0.63 -5.06
N ALA A 401 8.87 -0.30 -5.76
CA ALA A 401 9.99 0.03 -6.64
C ALA A 401 9.54 0.94 -7.81
N THR A 402 8.40 0.63 -8.42
CA THR A 402 7.81 1.48 -9.48
C THR A 402 7.43 2.86 -8.94
N GLY A 403 6.86 2.93 -7.73
CA GLY A 403 6.53 4.19 -7.07
C GLY A 403 7.75 5.09 -6.84
N ARG A 404 8.89 4.51 -6.42
CA ARG A 404 10.15 5.25 -6.29
C ARG A 404 10.68 5.77 -7.64
N CYS A 405 10.54 4.99 -8.70
CA CYS A 405 10.87 5.47 -10.05
C CYS A 405 9.98 6.65 -10.45
N LEU A 406 8.69 6.60 -10.11
CA LEU A 406 7.77 7.71 -10.35
C LEU A 406 8.17 8.97 -9.57
N ASP A 407 8.48 8.84 -8.29
CA ASP A 407 8.93 9.96 -7.46
C ASP A 407 10.15 10.66 -8.08
N ALA A 408 11.12 9.90 -8.61
CA ALA A 408 12.30 10.42 -9.29
C ALA A 408 11.98 11.05 -10.67
N ALA A 409 11.12 10.42 -11.47
CA ALA A 409 10.70 10.95 -12.76
C ALA A 409 9.92 12.28 -12.60
N LEU A 410 9.04 12.35 -11.61
CA LEU A 410 8.30 13.57 -11.26
C LEU A 410 9.25 14.67 -10.78
N ALA A 411 10.29 14.35 -10.00
CA ALA A 411 11.27 15.32 -9.53
C ALA A 411 11.99 16.00 -10.69
N ILE A 412 12.31 15.28 -11.78
CA ILE A 412 12.92 15.86 -12.97
C ILE A 412 11.99 16.84 -13.67
N VAL A 413 10.73 16.45 -13.92
CA VAL A 413 9.72 17.35 -14.53
C VAL A 413 9.52 18.59 -13.68
N ALA A 414 9.39 18.40 -12.36
CA ALA A 414 9.20 19.48 -11.39
C ALA A 414 10.37 20.48 -11.39
N ALA A 415 11.61 20.00 -11.37
CA ALA A 415 12.79 20.83 -11.44
C ALA A 415 12.84 21.66 -12.74
N LEU A 416 12.55 21.03 -13.89
CA LEU A 416 12.50 21.74 -15.19
C LEU A 416 11.38 22.78 -15.24
N GLY A 417 10.19 22.45 -14.76
CA GLY A 417 9.06 23.38 -14.72
C GLY A 417 9.34 24.58 -13.80
N ALA A 418 9.83 24.34 -12.59
CA ALA A 418 10.16 25.40 -11.63
C ALA A 418 11.31 26.28 -12.14
N GLN A 419 12.33 25.71 -12.78
CA GLN A 419 13.44 26.46 -13.40
C GLN A 419 12.95 27.33 -14.55
N ALA A 420 12.08 26.81 -15.41
CA ALA A 420 11.53 27.59 -16.54
C ALA A 420 10.74 28.79 -16.05
N LEU A 421 9.88 28.64 -15.03
CA LEU A 421 9.15 29.76 -14.43
C LEU A 421 10.09 30.78 -13.78
N HIS A 422 11.12 30.31 -13.03
CA HIS A 422 12.12 31.18 -12.42
C HIS A 422 12.87 32.01 -13.47
N ALA A 423 13.40 31.36 -14.50
CA ALA A 423 14.17 32.04 -15.54
C ALA A 423 13.33 32.98 -16.42
N ALA A 424 12.02 32.73 -16.50
CA ALA A 424 11.06 33.62 -17.19
C ALA A 424 10.57 34.78 -16.30
N GLY A 425 10.91 34.80 -15.01
CA GLY A 425 10.36 35.77 -14.05
C GLY A 425 8.82 35.66 -13.91
N GLN A 426 8.28 34.43 -14.04
CA GLN A 426 6.86 34.14 -14.03
C GLN A 426 6.47 33.48 -12.69
N ASP A 427 5.43 34.00 -12.07
CA ASP A 427 4.81 33.36 -10.91
C ASP A 427 4.01 32.12 -11.33
N PRO A 428 3.99 31.06 -10.51
CA PRO A 428 3.12 29.91 -10.75
C PRO A 428 1.65 30.26 -10.50
N PRO A 429 0.68 29.50 -11.05
CA PRO A 429 -0.69 29.55 -10.61
C PRO A 429 -0.80 29.44 -9.09
N PRO A 430 -1.77 30.12 -8.43
CA PRO A 430 -1.87 30.13 -6.96
C PRO A 430 -1.91 28.73 -6.34
N ALA A 431 -2.61 27.79 -6.98
CA ALA A 431 -2.72 26.42 -6.50
C ALA A 431 -1.41 25.63 -6.56
N LEU A 432 -0.43 26.05 -7.38
CA LEU A 432 0.88 25.42 -7.51
C LEU A 432 1.99 26.12 -6.70
N ALA A 433 1.70 27.27 -6.07
CA ALA A 433 2.71 28.08 -5.39
C ALA A 433 3.47 27.29 -4.31
N ALA A 434 2.76 26.61 -3.42
CA ALA A 434 3.36 25.81 -2.35
C ALA A 434 4.22 24.64 -2.90
N LEU A 435 3.78 24.00 -3.97
CA LEU A 435 4.57 22.95 -4.64
C LEU A 435 5.86 23.52 -5.24
N VAL A 436 5.79 24.68 -5.89
CA VAL A 436 6.98 25.33 -6.47
C VAL A 436 7.96 25.77 -5.37
N GLU A 437 7.48 26.25 -4.23
CA GLU A 437 8.33 26.56 -3.07
C GLU A 437 9.05 25.29 -2.54
N GLU A 438 8.32 24.20 -2.37
CA GLU A 438 8.89 22.90 -1.96
C GLU A 438 9.97 22.43 -2.95
N ILE A 439 9.68 22.52 -4.26
CA ILE A 439 10.64 22.16 -5.31
C ILE A 439 11.91 23.03 -5.18
N ARG A 440 11.76 24.34 -5.10
CA ARG A 440 12.90 25.28 -5.00
C ARG A 440 13.72 25.11 -3.73
N ALA A 441 13.10 24.70 -2.63
CA ALA A 441 13.80 24.39 -1.39
C ALA A 441 14.72 23.16 -1.52
N ALA A 442 14.32 22.13 -2.27
CA ALA A 442 15.09 20.91 -2.47
C ALA A 442 15.98 20.95 -3.72
N PHE A 443 15.54 21.66 -4.76
CA PHE A 443 16.24 21.87 -6.02
C PHE A 443 16.28 23.37 -6.31
N PRO A 444 17.27 24.10 -5.76
CA PRO A 444 17.40 25.56 -5.98
C PRO A 444 17.54 25.93 -7.45
N PRO A 445 17.15 27.16 -7.86
CA PRO A 445 17.32 27.62 -9.23
C PRO A 445 18.74 27.46 -9.73
N VAL A 446 18.88 27.15 -11.03
CA VAL A 446 20.17 26.96 -11.69
C VAL A 446 20.58 28.29 -12.35
N ASP A 447 21.41 29.04 -11.64
CA ASP A 447 21.95 30.34 -12.08
C ASP A 447 23.43 30.27 -12.46
N GLY A 448 24.06 29.08 -12.30
CA GLY A 448 25.47 28.84 -12.59
C GLY A 448 25.80 27.35 -12.69
N VAL A 449 27.07 27.06 -12.93
CA VAL A 449 27.58 25.68 -13.09
C VAL A 449 27.66 24.99 -11.74
N ARG A 450 26.90 23.89 -11.58
CA ARG A 450 27.00 22.96 -10.46
C ARG A 450 26.50 21.57 -10.85
N PRO A 451 26.87 20.50 -10.12
CA PRO A 451 26.29 19.19 -10.27
C PRO A 451 24.81 19.21 -9.84
N LEU A 452 23.89 18.73 -10.70
CA LEU A 452 22.45 18.67 -10.40
C LEU A 452 21.99 17.37 -9.73
N GLY A 453 22.82 16.34 -9.71
CA GLY A 453 22.50 15.03 -9.11
C GLY A 453 22.15 15.11 -7.62
N PRO A 454 22.94 15.81 -6.77
CA PRO A 454 22.58 16.01 -5.36
C PRO A 454 21.22 16.66 -5.15
N ASP A 455 20.90 17.71 -5.94
CA ASP A 455 19.61 18.41 -5.86
C ASP A 455 18.47 17.50 -6.33
N GLY A 456 18.67 16.72 -7.40
CA GLY A 456 17.72 15.70 -7.88
C GLY A 456 17.43 14.65 -6.82
N ASN A 457 18.45 14.14 -6.13
CA ASN A 457 18.28 13.22 -5.02
C ASN A 457 17.54 13.87 -3.85
N ALA A 458 17.82 15.12 -3.50
CA ALA A 458 17.14 15.85 -2.44
C ALA A 458 15.66 16.04 -2.75
N LEU A 459 15.31 16.41 -3.98
CA LEU A 459 13.93 16.58 -4.43
C LEU A 459 13.19 15.23 -4.49
N THR A 460 13.78 14.17 -5.02
CA THR A 460 13.22 12.83 -5.00
C THR A 460 12.93 12.37 -3.57
N ALA A 461 13.86 12.60 -2.65
CA ALA A 461 13.68 12.27 -1.24
C ALA A 461 12.59 13.14 -0.58
N ALA A 462 12.44 14.42 -0.97
CA ALA A 462 11.35 15.29 -0.50
C ALA A 462 9.98 14.75 -0.97
N PHE A 463 9.87 14.38 -2.24
CA PHE A 463 8.64 13.77 -2.78
C PHE A 463 8.32 12.42 -2.11
N GLY A 464 9.31 11.55 -1.90
CA GLY A 464 9.14 10.32 -1.14
C GLY A 464 8.64 10.56 0.30
N ARG A 465 9.22 11.56 1.01
CA ARG A 465 8.72 11.95 2.34
C ARG A 465 7.28 12.46 2.28
N ARG A 466 6.95 13.33 1.31
CA ARG A 466 5.60 13.86 1.13
C ARG A 466 4.57 12.75 0.95
N VAL A 467 4.91 11.68 0.22
CA VAL A 467 4.04 10.51 0.05
C VAL A 467 3.64 9.90 1.39
N PHE A 468 4.57 9.82 2.34
CA PHE A 468 4.34 9.14 3.62
C PHE A 468 4.05 10.07 4.82
N THR A 469 4.18 11.38 4.68
CA THR A 469 3.99 12.35 5.79
C THR A 469 3.08 13.52 5.45
N GLY A 470 2.78 13.73 4.16
CA GLY A 470 1.93 14.83 3.71
C GLY A 470 0.46 14.64 4.12
N PRO A 471 -0.34 15.74 4.22
CA PRO A 471 -1.77 15.60 4.37
C PRO A 471 -2.29 14.80 3.17
N VAL A 472 -2.88 13.65 3.43
CA VAL A 472 -3.59 12.88 2.41
C VAL A 472 -4.75 13.77 1.96
N ALA A 473 -4.67 14.32 0.74
CA ALA A 473 -5.78 15.04 0.17
C ALA A 473 -7.02 14.15 0.30
N ALA A 474 -8.01 14.63 1.05
CA ALA A 474 -9.28 13.95 1.12
C ALA A 474 -9.76 13.78 -0.32
N ALA A 475 -10.07 12.55 -0.71
CA ALA A 475 -10.74 12.32 -1.97
C ALA A 475 -12.00 13.19 -1.93
N SER A 476 -12.01 14.28 -2.69
CA SER A 476 -13.21 15.09 -2.87
C SER A 476 -14.25 14.17 -3.52
N ALA A 477 -15.31 13.91 -2.76
CA ALA A 477 -16.47 13.13 -3.17
C ALA A 477 -17.12 13.73 -4.42
#